data_45eb69e34387c950fcb669edf4a16e79
#
_entry.id   45eb69e34387c950fcb669edf4a16e79
#
_cell.length_a   1.000
_cell.length_b   1.000
_cell.length_c   1.000
_cell.angle_alpha   90.00
_cell.angle_beta   90.00
_cell.angle_gamma   90.00
#
_symmetry.space_group_name_H-M   'P 1'
#
loop_
_entity.id
_entity.type
_entity.pdbx_description
1 polymer ?
#
loop_
_entity_poly.entity_id
_entity_poly.type
_entity_poly.pdbx_seq_one_letter_code
_entity_poly.pdbx_strand_id
1 'polypeptide(L)'
;MAEPILAITALHAGYGATEILRGVDLMVSPGEIVAVLGANGAGKSTLNRVISGVTRAWRGTIHFAGAAIERERPAAIVARGLIHVPEGRRIFPNMTVRENLDLGAYRRGRARRTQNRERVFSIFPRLAERQAQRAGTLSGGEQQMLAIGRGLMAEPRLLILDEPSLGLSPLLVEELFALIKNIHAEGIALMLVEQNVVQSLEVAARAYILDNGVFVLEGSAADIRHNAELKRAYLGM
;
A
#
# COMPACT_ATOMS: atom_id res chain seq x y z
N MET A 1 18.93 16.51 -0.21
CA MET A 1 18.00 15.37 -0.34
C MET A 1 16.61 15.92 -0.61
N ALA A 2 15.81 15.30 -1.48
CA ALA A 2 14.44 15.73 -1.71
C ALA A 2 13.60 15.55 -0.43
N GLU A 3 12.64 16.43 -0.20
CA GLU A 3 11.72 16.33 0.94
C GLU A 3 10.87 15.03 0.81
N PRO A 4 10.72 14.24 1.88
CA PRO A 4 9.95 13.01 1.82
C PRO A 4 8.48 13.30 1.50
N ILE A 5 7.85 12.41 0.70
CA ILE A 5 6.41 12.51 0.42
C ILE A 5 5.57 12.09 1.63
N LEU A 6 6.08 11.13 2.41
CA LEU A 6 5.52 10.72 3.70
C LEU A 6 6.64 10.73 4.74
N ALA A 7 6.42 11.40 5.87
CA ALA A 7 7.30 11.37 7.03
C ALA A 7 6.47 11.12 8.30
N ILE A 8 6.85 10.11 9.04
CA ILE A 8 6.25 9.72 10.32
C ILE A 8 7.33 9.83 11.37
N THR A 9 7.02 10.50 12.49
CA THR A 9 7.98 10.71 13.58
C THR A 9 7.34 10.34 14.92
N ALA A 10 8.04 9.46 15.66
CA ALA A 10 7.69 8.98 17.00
C ALA A 10 6.21 8.62 17.13
N LEU A 11 5.69 7.85 16.16
CA LEU A 11 4.27 7.52 16.10
C LEU A 11 3.89 6.46 17.13
N HIS A 12 2.92 6.81 17.99
CA HIS A 12 2.30 5.91 18.96
C HIS A 12 0.81 5.77 18.64
N ALA A 13 0.32 4.55 18.61
CA ALA A 13 -1.10 4.25 18.34
C ALA A 13 -1.51 2.86 18.84
N GLY A 14 -2.82 2.67 19.01
CA GLY A 14 -3.36 1.39 19.47
C GLY A 14 -4.88 1.40 19.54
N TYR A 15 -5.43 0.47 20.32
CA TYR A 15 -6.87 0.27 20.47
C TYR A 15 -7.24 0.19 21.97
N GLY A 16 -8.21 0.98 22.39
CA GLY A 16 -8.59 1.06 23.81
C GLY A 16 -7.41 1.50 24.67
N ALA A 17 -6.94 0.65 25.58
CA ALA A 17 -5.77 0.89 26.42
C ALA A 17 -4.50 0.18 25.89
N THR A 18 -4.61 -0.60 24.81
CA THR A 18 -3.50 -1.40 24.28
C THR A 18 -2.73 -0.63 23.23
N GLU A 19 -1.47 -0.32 23.51
CA GLU A 19 -0.55 0.29 22.58
C GLU A 19 -0.01 -0.77 21.61
N ILE A 20 -0.15 -0.50 20.32
CA ILE A 20 0.34 -1.39 19.23
C ILE A 20 1.58 -0.82 18.58
N LEU A 21 1.60 0.48 18.24
CA LEU A 21 2.76 1.17 17.68
C LEU A 21 3.44 1.98 18.76
N ARG A 22 4.76 1.84 18.89
CA ARG A 22 5.54 2.32 20.03
C ARG A 22 6.70 3.19 19.56
N GLY A 23 6.39 4.41 19.07
CA GLY A 23 7.40 5.36 18.63
C GLY A 23 8.04 4.98 17.30
N VAL A 24 7.23 4.65 16.28
CA VAL A 24 7.76 4.28 14.96
C VAL A 24 8.08 5.54 14.13
N ASP A 25 9.21 5.50 13.43
CA ASP A 25 9.68 6.50 12.49
C ASP A 25 9.73 5.88 11.09
N LEU A 26 9.17 6.55 10.07
CA LEU A 26 9.16 6.05 8.70
C LEU A 26 9.21 7.21 7.71
N MET A 27 9.97 7.05 6.64
CA MET A 27 10.00 7.99 5.53
C MET A 27 9.82 7.28 4.20
N VAL A 28 9.08 7.94 3.29
CA VAL A 28 8.97 7.55 1.88
C VAL A 28 9.31 8.76 1.03
N SER A 29 10.24 8.62 0.10
CA SER A 29 10.60 9.67 -0.85
C SER A 29 9.66 9.70 -2.05
N PRO A 30 9.53 10.84 -2.77
CA PRO A 30 8.80 10.86 -4.03
C PRO A 30 9.34 9.81 -5.01
N GLY A 31 8.44 9.03 -5.65
CA GLY A 31 8.83 8.01 -6.61
C GLY A 31 9.68 6.88 -6.03
N GLU A 32 9.57 6.56 -4.75
CA GLU A 32 10.29 5.47 -4.10
C GLU A 32 9.34 4.29 -3.83
N ILE A 33 9.85 3.06 -3.90
CA ILE A 33 9.19 1.89 -3.32
C ILE A 33 9.82 1.60 -1.96
N VAL A 34 9.03 1.68 -0.90
CA VAL A 34 9.41 1.29 0.47
C VAL A 34 8.63 0.05 0.87
N ALA A 35 9.31 -0.95 1.42
CA ALA A 35 8.66 -2.12 2.01
C ALA A 35 8.56 -1.98 3.54
N VAL A 36 7.39 -2.27 4.11
CA VAL A 36 7.17 -2.47 5.54
C VAL A 36 6.87 -3.94 5.76
N LEU A 37 7.82 -4.64 6.34
CA LEU A 37 7.80 -6.09 6.49
C LEU A 37 7.62 -6.48 7.96
N GLY A 38 7.01 -7.61 8.21
CA GLY A 38 6.84 -8.12 9.58
C GLY A 38 5.83 -9.26 9.64
N ALA A 39 5.87 -10.02 10.73
CA ALA A 39 4.95 -11.11 10.99
C ALA A 39 3.50 -10.61 11.20
N ASN A 40 2.56 -11.56 11.20
CA ASN A 40 1.18 -11.25 11.57
C ASN A 40 1.13 -10.77 13.04
N GLY A 41 0.39 -9.69 13.28
CA GLY A 41 0.32 -9.07 14.60
C GLY A 41 1.44 -8.07 14.92
N ALA A 42 2.45 -7.89 14.05
CA ALA A 42 3.53 -6.93 14.30
C ALA A 42 3.10 -5.46 14.38
N GLY A 43 1.89 -5.12 13.89
CA GLY A 43 1.35 -3.75 13.90
C GLY A 43 1.17 -3.13 12.51
N LYS A 44 1.46 -3.85 11.42
CA LYS A 44 1.40 -3.36 10.03
C LYS A 44 0.05 -2.73 9.67
N SER A 45 -1.05 -3.45 9.89
CA SER A 45 -2.40 -2.95 9.58
C SER A 45 -2.79 -1.76 10.47
N THR A 46 -2.26 -1.68 11.72
CA THR A 46 -2.45 -0.51 12.59
C THR A 46 -1.74 0.70 12.01
N LEU A 47 -0.50 0.54 11.54
CA LEU A 47 0.25 1.60 10.86
C LEU A 47 -0.52 2.15 9.66
N ASN A 48 -1.00 1.26 8.76
CA ASN A 48 -1.79 1.66 7.60
C ASN A 48 -3.08 2.38 7.95
N ARG A 49 -3.78 1.92 8.99
CA ARG A 49 -5.02 2.57 9.48
C ARG A 49 -4.75 3.97 10.05
N VAL A 50 -3.63 4.15 10.74
CA VAL A 50 -3.27 5.46 11.29
C VAL A 50 -2.86 6.42 10.17
N ILE A 51 -2.01 6.00 9.24
CA ILE A 51 -1.62 6.80 8.06
C ILE A 51 -2.85 7.21 7.24
N SER A 52 -3.83 6.31 7.09
CA SER A 52 -5.07 6.55 6.34
C SER A 52 -6.12 7.36 7.12
N GLY A 53 -5.86 7.74 8.38
CA GLY A 53 -6.78 8.49 9.23
C GLY A 53 -7.98 7.68 9.75
N VAL A 54 -7.98 6.35 9.58
CA VAL A 54 -9.03 5.44 10.08
C VAL A 54 -8.91 5.25 11.60
N THR A 55 -7.66 5.20 12.10
CA THR A 55 -7.33 5.16 13.52
C THR A 55 -6.54 6.41 13.87
N ARG A 56 -6.80 7.02 15.03
CA ARG A 56 -6.06 8.21 15.45
C ARG A 56 -4.71 7.84 16.05
N ALA A 57 -3.69 8.64 15.72
CA ALA A 57 -2.42 8.63 16.44
C ALA A 57 -2.66 9.09 17.90
N TRP A 58 -2.01 8.45 18.85
CA TRP A 58 -1.98 8.89 20.25
C TRP A 58 -0.93 9.97 20.47
N ARG A 59 0.26 9.78 19.84
CA ARG A 59 1.40 10.70 19.87
C ARG A 59 2.15 10.60 18.55
N GLY A 60 3.08 11.53 18.32
CA GLY A 60 3.88 11.62 17.12
C GLY A 60 3.20 12.43 16.03
N THR A 61 3.85 12.53 14.89
CA THR A 61 3.39 13.34 13.75
C THR A 61 3.43 12.53 12.46
N ILE A 62 2.52 12.86 11.55
CA ILE A 62 2.49 12.30 10.19
C ILE A 62 2.39 13.46 9.21
N HIS A 63 3.43 13.66 8.40
CA HIS A 63 3.43 14.63 7.33
C HIS A 63 3.29 13.94 5.98
N PHE A 64 2.37 14.39 5.17
CA PHE A 64 2.20 13.93 3.79
C PHE A 64 2.23 15.10 2.84
N ALA A 65 3.17 15.08 1.89
CA ALA A 65 3.36 16.14 0.92
C ALA A 65 3.48 17.54 1.55
N GLY A 66 4.26 17.64 2.64
CA GLY A 66 4.51 18.87 3.39
C GLY A 66 3.42 19.28 4.39
N ALA A 67 2.30 18.53 4.48
CA ALA A 67 1.19 18.86 5.38
C ALA A 67 1.05 17.83 6.49
N ALA A 68 0.76 18.27 7.72
CA ALA A 68 0.42 17.40 8.85
C ALA A 68 -0.97 16.77 8.62
N ILE A 69 -1.06 15.44 8.72
CA ILE A 69 -2.30 14.69 8.44
C ILE A 69 -2.80 13.82 9.59
N GLU A 70 -2.07 13.71 10.69
CA GLU A 70 -2.39 12.83 11.82
C GLU A 70 -3.77 13.09 12.47
N ARG A 71 -4.35 14.27 12.21
CA ARG A 71 -5.69 14.66 12.67
C ARG A 71 -6.72 14.77 11.56
N GLU A 72 -6.31 14.56 10.31
CA GLU A 72 -7.21 14.66 9.18
C GLU A 72 -8.17 13.46 9.09
N ARG A 73 -9.32 13.68 8.48
CA ARG A 73 -10.28 12.60 8.16
C ARG A 73 -9.81 11.84 6.92
N PRO A 74 -10.13 10.54 6.77
CA PRO A 74 -9.72 9.73 5.62
C PRO A 74 -10.03 10.39 4.27
N ALA A 75 -11.19 11.03 4.13
CA ALA A 75 -11.57 11.69 2.89
C ALA A 75 -10.67 12.88 2.52
N ALA A 76 -10.11 13.60 3.49
CA ALA A 76 -9.16 14.68 3.27
C ALA A 76 -7.78 14.13 2.86
N ILE A 77 -7.34 13.06 3.52
CA ILE A 77 -6.08 12.36 3.20
C ILE A 77 -6.12 11.82 1.76
N VAL A 78 -7.22 11.16 1.36
CA VAL A 78 -7.44 10.71 -0.02
C VAL A 78 -7.41 11.88 -1.01
N ALA A 79 -8.00 13.02 -0.68
CA ALA A 79 -7.99 14.20 -1.53
C ALA A 79 -6.57 14.76 -1.76
N ARG A 80 -5.63 14.53 -0.83
CA ARG A 80 -4.20 14.88 -0.99
C ARG A 80 -3.44 13.91 -1.89
N GLY A 81 -3.98 12.71 -2.17
CA GLY A 81 -3.38 11.69 -3.02
C GLY A 81 -2.65 10.58 -2.27
N LEU A 82 -2.88 10.41 -0.96
CA LEU A 82 -2.48 9.22 -0.22
C LEU A 82 -3.62 8.21 -0.32
N ILE A 83 -3.37 7.12 -1.04
CA ILE A 83 -4.38 6.10 -1.32
C ILE A 83 -3.94 4.78 -0.69
N HIS A 84 -4.83 4.18 0.08
CA HIS A 84 -4.63 2.89 0.72
C HIS A 84 -5.53 1.83 0.08
N VAL A 85 -4.92 0.77 -0.44
CA VAL A 85 -5.59 -0.46 -0.88
C VAL A 85 -5.44 -1.47 0.26
N PRO A 86 -6.50 -1.69 1.05
CA PRO A 86 -6.42 -2.53 2.24
C PRO A 86 -6.41 -4.02 1.89
N GLU A 87 -5.94 -4.82 2.82
CA GLU A 87 -6.02 -6.28 2.79
C GLU A 87 -7.45 -6.77 2.53
N GLY A 88 -7.57 -7.93 1.88
CA GLY A 88 -8.84 -8.59 1.61
C GLY A 88 -9.59 -7.99 0.42
N ARG A 89 -8.87 -7.30 -0.50
CA ARG A 89 -9.37 -6.77 -1.79
C ARG A 89 -10.44 -5.69 -1.66
N ARG A 90 -11.41 -5.84 -0.75
CA ARG A 90 -12.50 -4.90 -0.43
C ARG A 90 -13.20 -4.34 -1.69
N ILE A 91 -13.44 -5.19 -2.68
CA ILE A 91 -14.23 -4.85 -3.86
C ILE A 91 -15.73 -4.79 -3.52
N PHE A 92 -16.52 -4.18 -4.42
CA PHE A 92 -17.99 -4.20 -4.36
C PHE A 92 -18.49 -5.33 -5.27
N PRO A 93 -18.82 -6.53 -4.72
CA PRO A 93 -19.02 -7.74 -5.51
C PRO A 93 -20.24 -7.68 -6.44
N ASN A 94 -21.27 -6.91 -6.08
CA ASN A 94 -22.49 -6.75 -6.86
C ASN A 94 -22.38 -5.71 -7.97
N MET A 95 -21.32 -4.92 -7.97
CA MET A 95 -21.03 -3.93 -9.01
C MET A 95 -20.14 -4.55 -10.09
N THR A 96 -20.22 -4.00 -11.29
CA THR A 96 -19.32 -4.39 -12.39
C THR A 96 -17.87 -3.94 -12.11
N VAL A 97 -16.92 -4.48 -12.89
CA VAL A 97 -15.52 -4.03 -12.88
C VAL A 97 -15.45 -2.53 -13.14
N ARG A 98 -16.14 -2.04 -14.17
CA ARG A 98 -16.19 -0.61 -14.53
C ARG A 98 -16.71 0.25 -13.39
N GLU A 99 -17.84 -0.13 -12.77
CA GLU A 99 -18.42 0.63 -11.65
C GLU A 99 -17.49 0.65 -10.43
N ASN A 100 -16.82 -0.47 -10.11
CA ASN A 100 -15.79 -0.51 -9.06
C ASN A 100 -14.66 0.49 -9.33
N LEU A 101 -14.14 0.53 -10.57
CA LEU A 101 -13.11 1.48 -10.97
C LEU A 101 -13.60 2.92 -10.85
N ASP A 102 -14.79 3.22 -11.38
CA ASP A 102 -15.38 4.56 -11.36
C ASP A 102 -15.56 5.11 -9.93
N LEU A 103 -15.83 4.25 -8.94
CA LEU A 103 -15.85 4.64 -7.53
C LEU A 103 -14.48 5.12 -7.02
N GLY A 104 -13.38 4.54 -7.52
CA GLY A 104 -12.03 4.98 -7.16
C GLY A 104 -11.75 6.43 -7.54
N ALA A 105 -12.34 6.90 -8.63
CA ALA A 105 -12.21 8.28 -9.10
C ALA A 105 -13.12 9.30 -8.39
N TYR A 106 -13.98 8.86 -7.45
CA TYR A 106 -15.03 9.69 -6.88
C TYR A 106 -14.51 11.00 -6.26
N ARG A 107 -13.42 10.94 -5.52
CA ARG A 107 -12.90 12.11 -4.79
C ARG A 107 -11.88 12.90 -5.59
N ARG A 108 -10.82 12.26 -6.09
CA ARG A 108 -9.67 12.93 -6.70
C ARG A 108 -9.63 12.79 -8.22
N GLY A 109 -9.80 11.63 -8.78
CA GLY A 109 -9.70 11.35 -10.22
C GLY A 109 -10.95 11.72 -11.05
N ARG A 110 -11.95 12.41 -10.45
CA ARG A 110 -13.29 12.63 -11.07
C ARG A 110 -13.22 13.33 -12.41
N ALA A 111 -12.42 14.36 -12.53
CA ALA A 111 -12.31 15.17 -13.76
C ALA A 111 -11.70 14.37 -14.93
N ARG A 112 -10.84 13.40 -14.64
CA ARG A 112 -10.14 12.56 -15.62
C ARG A 112 -10.58 11.08 -15.56
N ARG A 113 -11.79 10.80 -15.07
CA ARG A 113 -12.29 9.45 -14.83
C ARG A 113 -12.17 8.52 -16.03
N THR A 114 -12.53 8.99 -17.22
CA THR A 114 -12.43 8.18 -18.45
C THR A 114 -10.97 7.88 -18.79
N GLN A 115 -10.12 8.89 -18.80
CA GLN A 115 -8.69 8.74 -19.06
C GLN A 115 -8.02 7.82 -18.05
N ASN A 116 -8.33 7.99 -16.77
CA ASN A 116 -7.79 7.12 -15.69
C ASN A 116 -8.24 5.67 -15.87
N ARG A 117 -9.48 5.43 -16.30
CA ARG A 117 -9.98 4.09 -16.57
C ARG A 117 -9.28 3.45 -17.77
N GLU A 118 -9.07 4.19 -18.85
CA GLU A 118 -8.30 3.71 -20.02
C GLU A 118 -6.86 3.35 -19.61
N ARG A 119 -6.21 4.21 -18.82
CA ARG A 119 -4.91 3.91 -18.23
C ARG A 119 -4.93 2.64 -17.38
N VAL A 120 -5.91 2.48 -16.48
CA VAL A 120 -6.05 1.27 -15.67
C VAL A 120 -6.26 0.03 -16.55
N PHE A 121 -7.05 0.13 -17.61
CA PHE A 121 -7.26 -0.97 -18.54
C PHE A 121 -6.00 -1.31 -19.37
N SER A 122 -5.14 -0.35 -19.66
CA SER A 122 -3.84 -0.63 -20.29
C SER A 122 -2.88 -1.37 -19.36
N ILE A 123 -2.93 -1.07 -18.05
CA ILE A 123 -2.16 -1.77 -17.02
C ILE A 123 -2.74 -3.17 -16.75
N PHE A 124 -4.07 -3.32 -16.80
CA PHE A 124 -4.81 -4.54 -16.50
C PHE A 124 -5.72 -4.96 -17.65
N PRO A 125 -5.19 -5.52 -18.77
CA PRO A 125 -6.00 -5.88 -19.94
C PRO A 125 -7.15 -6.85 -19.62
N ARG A 126 -6.96 -7.78 -18.67
CA ARG A 126 -8.00 -8.69 -18.20
C ARG A 126 -9.22 -7.98 -17.63
N LEU A 127 -9.03 -6.83 -16.96
CA LEU A 127 -10.13 -6.03 -16.46
C LEU A 127 -10.88 -5.30 -17.60
N ALA A 128 -10.19 -4.91 -18.66
CA ALA A 128 -10.79 -4.32 -19.84
C ALA A 128 -11.74 -5.29 -20.54
N GLU A 129 -11.30 -6.56 -20.74
CA GLU A 129 -12.10 -7.64 -21.33
C GLU A 129 -13.39 -7.91 -20.53
N ARG A 130 -13.35 -7.69 -19.22
CA ARG A 130 -14.41 -8.05 -18.25
C ARG A 130 -15.12 -6.84 -17.66
N GLN A 131 -15.02 -5.67 -18.29
CA GLN A 131 -15.51 -4.41 -17.71
C GLN A 131 -17.00 -4.40 -17.32
N ALA A 132 -17.83 -5.19 -18.00
CA ALA A 132 -19.26 -5.33 -17.70
C ALA A 132 -19.56 -6.50 -16.74
N GLN A 133 -18.56 -7.32 -16.39
CA GLN A 133 -18.73 -8.47 -15.50
C GLN A 133 -18.85 -8.01 -14.05
N ARG A 134 -19.70 -8.70 -13.25
CA ARG A 134 -19.80 -8.45 -11.79
C ARG A 134 -18.49 -8.83 -11.10
N ALA A 135 -17.96 -7.93 -10.26
CA ALA A 135 -16.68 -8.11 -9.61
C ALA A 135 -16.62 -9.35 -8.69
N GLY A 136 -17.73 -9.74 -8.09
CA GLY A 136 -17.81 -10.94 -7.25
C GLY A 136 -17.60 -12.26 -7.99
N THR A 137 -17.70 -12.26 -9.33
CA THR A 137 -17.51 -13.47 -10.17
C THR A 137 -16.10 -13.57 -10.76
N LEU A 138 -15.24 -12.61 -10.47
CA LEU A 138 -13.82 -12.62 -10.87
C LEU A 138 -13.03 -13.63 -10.03
N SER A 139 -11.94 -14.15 -10.60
CA SER A 139 -10.94 -14.91 -9.84
C SER A 139 -10.30 -14.06 -8.74
N GLY A 140 -9.66 -14.70 -7.76
CA GLY A 140 -9.00 -13.99 -6.66
C GLY A 140 -7.92 -13.01 -7.12
N GLY A 141 -7.14 -13.38 -8.14
CA GLY A 141 -6.13 -12.49 -8.73
C GLY A 141 -6.75 -11.30 -9.46
N GLU A 142 -7.81 -11.52 -10.26
CA GLU A 142 -8.52 -10.44 -10.93
C GLU A 142 -9.20 -9.47 -9.95
N GLN A 143 -9.72 -9.99 -8.82
CA GLN A 143 -10.25 -9.13 -7.76
C GLN A 143 -9.15 -8.29 -7.11
N GLN A 144 -7.94 -8.83 -6.94
CA GLN A 144 -6.78 -8.08 -6.43
C GLN A 144 -6.35 -6.99 -7.42
N MET A 145 -6.27 -7.31 -8.71
CA MET A 145 -6.01 -6.35 -9.77
C MET A 145 -7.06 -5.24 -9.81
N LEU A 146 -8.35 -5.59 -9.63
CA LEU A 146 -9.44 -4.62 -9.56
C LEU A 146 -9.31 -3.69 -8.33
N ALA A 147 -8.92 -4.21 -7.17
CA ALA A 147 -8.71 -3.40 -5.97
C ALA A 147 -7.57 -2.39 -6.17
N ILE A 148 -6.45 -2.81 -6.75
CA ILE A 148 -5.31 -1.95 -7.08
C ILE A 148 -5.72 -0.93 -8.15
N GLY A 149 -6.37 -1.37 -9.23
CA GLY A 149 -6.86 -0.51 -10.30
C GLY A 149 -7.81 0.58 -9.77
N ARG A 150 -8.72 0.24 -8.84
CA ARG A 150 -9.57 1.21 -8.16
C ARG A 150 -8.76 2.24 -7.37
N GLY A 151 -7.66 1.83 -6.74
CA GLY A 151 -6.73 2.76 -6.07
C GLY A 151 -6.06 3.72 -7.06
N LEU A 152 -5.63 3.23 -8.23
CA LEU A 152 -5.01 4.03 -9.28
C LEU A 152 -5.95 5.06 -9.90
N MET A 153 -7.27 4.78 -9.95
CA MET A 153 -8.29 5.74 -10.41
C MET A 153 -8.30 7.05 -9.62
N ALA A 154 -7.79 7.04 -8.38
CA ALA A 154 -7.69 8.22 -7.53
C ALA A 154 -6.45 9.09 -7.81
N GLU A 155 -5.63 8.77 -8.83
CA GLU A 155 -4.38 9.48 -9.15
C GLU A 155 -3.46 9.62 -7.93
N PRO A 156 -3.00 8.49 -7.34
CA PRO A 156 -2.19 8.53 -6.13
C PRO A 156 -0.85 9.25 -6.34
N ARG A 157 -0.43 10.00 -5.33
CA ARG A 157 0.96 10.45 -5.15
C ARG A 157 1.76 9.41 -4.34
N LEU A 158 1.06 8.76 -3.39
CA LEU A 158 1.54 7.60 -2.64
C LEU A 158 0.43 6.55 -2.64
N LEU A 159 0.75 5.33 -3.07
CA LEU A 159 -0.13 4.18 -3.02
C LEU A 159 0.38 3.18 -1.98
N ILE A 160 -0.42 2.94 -0.95
CA ILE A 160 -0.16 1.93 0.07
C ILE A 160 -0.87 0.65 -0.36
N LEU A 161 -0.13 -0.45 -0.48
CA LEU A 161 -0.66 -1.77 -0.76
C LEU A 161 -0.47 -2.66 0.48
N ASP A 162 -1.60 -3.06 1.09
CA ASP A 162 -1.62 -3.85 2.33
C ASP A 162 -1.83 -5.33 2.01
N GLU A 163 -0.80 -6.15 2.22
CA GLU A 163 -0.75 -7.60 1.95
C GLU A 163 -1.29 -7.96 0.54
N PRO A 164 -0.80 -7.29 -0.53
CA PRO A 164 -1.38 -7.47 -1.87
C PRO A 164 -1.15 -8.88 -2.42
N SER A 165 -0.16 -9.63 -1.95
CA SER A 165 0.16 -10.99 -2.40
C SER A 165 -0.64 -12.08 -1.66
N LEU A 166 -1.34 -11.74 -0.58
CA LEU A 166 -2.00 -12.70 0.29
C LEU A 166 -3.07 -13.53 -0.46
N GLY A 167 -2.94 -14.85 -0.39
CA GLY A 167 -3.88 -15.80 -0.99
C GLY A 167 -3.85 -15.86 -2.52
N LEU A 168 -2.75 -15.42 -3.13
CA LEU A 168 -2.47 -15.60 -4.56
C LEU A 168 -1.59 -16.84 -4.78
N SER A 169 -1.72 -17.46 -5.96
CA SER A 169 -0.80 -18.50 -6.39
C SER A 169 0.59 -17.91 -6.68
N PRO A 170 1.67 -18.70 -6.62
CA PRO A 170 3.03 -18.20 -6.90
C PRO A 170 3.15 -17.43 -8.21
N LEU A 171 2.56 -17.94 -9.28
CA LEU A 171 2.56 -17.25 -10.59
C LEU A 171 1.88 -15.87 -10.51
N LEU A 172 0.73 -15.77 -9.85
CA LEU A 172 0.02 -14.50 -9.69
C LEU A 172 0.77 -13.53 -8.78
N VAL A 173 1.56 -14.03 -7.85
CA VAL A 173 2.44 -13.19 -7.02
C VAL A 173 3.54 -12.57 -7.88
N GLU A 174 4.20 -13.36 -8.75
CA GLU A 174 5.20 -12.84 -9.71
C GLU A 174 4.61 -11.78 -10.63
N GLU A 175 3.43 -12.05 -11.20
CA GLU A 175 2.70 -11.09 -12.04
C GLU A 175 2.38 -9.79 -11.27
N LEU A 176 1.95 -9.90 -10.01
CA LEU A 176 1.66 -8.76 -9.14
C LEU A 176 2.91 -7.90 -8.90
N PHE A 177 4.05 -8.51 -8.58
CA PHE A 177 5.29 -7.75 -8.33
C PHE A 177 5.85 -7.12 -9.61
N ALA A 178 5.71 -7.77 -10.77
CA ALA A 178 6.00 -7.16 -12.06
C ALA A 178 5.10 -5.93 -12.32
N LEU A 179 3.82 -6.04 -12.01
CA LEU A 179 2.86 -4.95 -12.10
C LEU A 179 3.22 -3.77 -11.17
N ILE A 180 3.63 -4.04 -9.94
CA ILE A 180 4.09 -3.03 -8.98
C ILE A 180 5.26 -2.23 -9.54
N LYS A 181 6.22 -2.89 -10.22
CA LYS A 181 7.31 -2.21 -10.93
C LYS A 181 6.80 -1.30 -12.05
N ASN A 182 5.81 -1.75 -12.82
CA ASN A 182 5.22 -0.94 -13.89
C ASN A 182 4.50 0.31 -13.33
N ILE A 183 3.73 0.15 -12.26
CA ILE A 183 3.07 1.28 -11.57
C ILE A 183 4.11 2.28 -11.05
N HIS A 184 5.18 1.79 -10.46
CA HIS A 184 6.30 2.63 -9.98
C HIS A 184 6.99 3.40 -11.11
N ALA A 185 7.18 2.77 -12.27
CA ALA A 185 7.79 3.40 -13.43
C ALA A 185 7.01 4.64 -13.94
N GLU A 186 5.73 4.78 -13.58
CA GLU A 186 4.92 5.97 -13.83
C GLU A 186 5.19 7.12 -12.82
N GLY A 187 6.16 6.96 -11.91
CA GLY A 187 6.55 7.97 -10.92
C GLY A 187 5.71 7.99 -9.64
N ILE A 188 4.86 6.98 -9.41
CA ILE A 188 4.06 6.85 -8.20
C ILE A 188 4.95 6.30 -7.07
N ALA A 189 4.97 6.98 -5.91
CA ALA A 189 5.57 6.41 -4.71
C ALA A 189 4.72 5.25 -4.18
N LEU A 190 5.35 4.17 -3.73
CA LEU A 190 4.68 2.97 -3.24
C LEU A 190 5.15 2.62 -1.84
N MET A 191 4.22 2.27 -0.96
CA MET A 191 4.50 1.61 0.31
C MET A 191 3.89 0.20 0.27
N LEU A 192 4.75 -0.81 0.23
CA LEU A 192 4.36 -2.21 0.23
C LEU A 192 4.39 -2.71 1.67
N VAL A 193 3.25 -3.13 2.18
CA VAL A 193 3.13 -3.71 3.51
C VAL A 193 2.88 -5.20 3.33
N GLU A 194 3.86 -6.03 3.68
CA GLU A 194 3.87 -7.43 3.27
C GLU A 194 4.47 -8.36 4.34
N GLN A 195 4.11 -9.63 4.23
CA GLN A 195 4.78 -10.71 4.92
C GLN A 195 5.79 -11.42 4.01
N ASN A 196 5.62 -11.32 2.70
CA ASN A 196 6.55 -11.90 1.71
C ASN A 196 7.81 -11.04 1.57
N VAL A 197 8.82 -11.39 2.37
CA VAL A 197 10.07 -10.62 2.47
C VAL A 197 10.87 -10.66 1.17
N VAL A 198 11.03 -11.85 0.56
CA VAL A 198 11.92 -12.04 -0.60
C VAL A 198 11.51 -11.14 -1.76
N GLN A 199 10.28 -11.27 -2.21
CA GLN A 199 9.80 -10.52 -3.37
C GLN A 199 9.66 -9.02 -3.09
N SER A 200 9.31 -8.65 -1.86
CA SER A 200 9.25 -7.23 -1.47
C SER A 200 10.63 -6.57 -1.53
N LEU A 201 11.68 -7.25 -1.06
CA LEU A 201 13.06 -6.74 -1.12
C LEU A 201 13.64 -6.70 -2.55
N GLU A 202 13.07 -7.45 -3.51
CA GLU A 202 13.47 -7.39 -4.92
C GLU A 202 12.98 -6.14 -5.64
N VAL A 203 11.89 -5.53 -5.16
CA VAL A 203 11.28 -4.36 -5.81
C VAL A 203 11.48 -3.07 -5.03
N ALA A 204 11.68 -3.17 -3.72
CA ALA A 204 11.84 -2.01 -2.86
C ALA A 204 13.26 -1.40 -2.93
N ALA A 205 13.35 -0.08 -2.81
CA ALA A 205 14.62 0.62 -2.61
C ALA A 205 15.09 0.52 -1.15
N ARG A 206 14.15 0.67 -0.20
CA ARG A 206 14.39 0.56 1.24
C ARG A 206 13.32 -0.30 1.89
N ALA A 207 13.65 -0.85 3.05
CA ALA A 207 12.69 -1.58 3.84
C ALA A 207 12.82 -1.29 5.34
N TYR A 208 11.71 -1.48 6.03
CA TYR A 208 11.55 -1.39 7.46
C TYR A 208 11.00 -2.73 7.96
N ILE A 209 11.61 -3.30 8.97
CA ILE A 209 11.14 -4.54 9.61
C ILE A 209 10.42 -4.17 10.89
N LEU A 210 9.10 -4.35 10.89
CA LEU A 210 8.24 -4.10 12.05
C LEU A 210 8.10 -5.38 12.88
N ASP A 211 8.41 -5.30 14.16
CA ASP A 211 8.18 -6.36 15.13
C ASP A 211 7.64 -5.77 16.43
N ASN A 212 6.56 -6.35 16.95
CA ASN A 212 5.93 -5.92 18.21
C ASN A 212 5.74 -4.40 18.33
N GLY A 213 5.39 -3.73 17.21
CA GLY A 213 5.07 -2.31 17.18
C GLY A 213 6.26 -1.36 17.12
N VAL A 214 7.47 -1.85 16.92
CA VAL A 214 8.68 -1.04 16.70
C VAL A 214 9.39 -1.46 15.43
N PHE A 215 10.09 -0.57 14.76
CA PHE A 215 10.99 -0.95 13.69
C PHE A 215 12.31 -1.44 14.29
N VAL A 216 12.57 -2.74 14.13
CA VAL A 216 13.79 -3.40 14.65
C VAL A 216 14.96 -3.30 13.68
N LEU A 217 14.66 -3.03 12.40
CA LEU A 217 15.65 -2.80 11.37
C LEU A 217 15.10 -1.88 10.29
N GLU A 218 15.96 -1.02 9.76
CA GLU A 218 15.71 -0.20 8.57
C GLU A 218 16.98 -0.10 7.72
N GLY A 219 16.82 0.06 6.42
CA GLY A 219 17.96 0.24 5.53
C GLY A 219 17.63 0.03 4.05
N SER A 220 18.67 0.00 3.22
CA SER A 220 18.48 -0.35 1.82
C SER A 220 17.98 -1.80 1.70
N ALA A 221 17.08 -2.05 0.75
CA ALA A 221 16.57 -3.40 0.52
C ALA A 221 17.69 -4.38 0.15
N ALA A 222 18.75 -3.90 -0.50
CA ALA A 222 19.93 -4.70 -0.83
C ALA A 222 20.69 -5.14 0.43
N ASP A 223 20.95 -4.23 1.38
CA ASP A 223 21.66 -4.54 2.62
C ASP A 223 20.84 -5.50 3.49
N ILE A 224 19.54 -5.23 3.62
CA ILE A 224 18.63 -6.10 4.38
C ILE A 224 18.59 -7.51 3.77
N ARG A 225 18.56 -7.63 2.45
CA ARG A 225 18.58 -8.93 1.76
C ARG A 225 19.86 -9.75 2.01
N HIS A 226 20.98 -9.09 2.26
CA HIS A 226 22.27 -9.76 2.54
C HIS A 226 22.49 -10.03 4.05
N ASN A 227 21.63 -9.52 4.93
CA ASN A 227 21.77 -9.73 6.37
C ASN A 227 21.41 -11.16 6.78
N ALA A 228 22.41 -11.91 7.28
CA ALA A 228 22.26 -13.32 7.66
C ALA A 228 21.32 -13.52 8.87
N GLU A 229 21.26 -12.57 9.81
CA GLU A 229 20.37 -12.65 10.98
C GLU A 229 18.91 -12.53 10.58
N LEU A 230 18.61 -11.63 9.61
CA LEU A 230 17.26 -11.50 9.08
C LEU A 230 16.79 -12.74 8.33
N LYS A 231 17.68 -13.36 7.55
CA LYS A 231 17.37 -14.63 6.88
C LYS A 231 16.95 -15.70 7.88
N ARG A 232 17.63 -15.79 9.00
CA ARG A 232 17.27 -16.77 10.05
C ARG A 232 16.00 -16.40 10.79
N ALA A 233 15.82 -15.13 11.16
CA ALA A 233 14.70 -14.68 11.99
C ALA A 233 13.36 -14.60 11.20
N TYR A 234 13.40 -14.18 9.92
CA TYR A 234 12.21 -13.83 9.16
C TYR A 234 12.02 -14.62 7.86
N LEU A 235 13.07 -15.31 7.34
CA LEU A 235 12.99 -16.10 6.12
C LEU A 235 12.97 -17.61 6.37
N GLY A 236 13.16 -18.04 7.62
CA GLY A 236 13.20 -19.46 7.98
C GLY A 236 14.35 -20.25 7.34
N MET A 237 15.45 -19.57 6.97
CA MET A 237 16.63 -20.12 6.32
C MET A 237 17.84 -20.06 7.24
#